data_f2d4c626c6caa876722399acc7210b2f
#
_entry.id   f2d4c626c6caa876722399acc7210b2f
#
_cell.length_a   1.000
_cell.length_b   1.000
_cell.length_c   1.000
_cell.angle_alpha   90.00
_cell.angle_beta   90.00
_cell.angle_gamma   90.00
#
_symmetry.space_group_name_H-M   'P 1'
#
loop_
_entity.id
_entity.type
_entity.pdbx_description
1 polymer ?
#
loop_
_entity_poly.entity_id
_entity_poly.type
_entity_poly.pdbx_seq_one_letter_code
_entity_poly.pdbx_strand_id
1 'polypeptide(L)'
;WPLRFERPQGGELVFAELRGRPLVLNFWATWCPPCVEEMPMLDRFHRAQGKDGWQVAGLAIDSAEPVREFLARHPVEFPIALAGAHGVAIARSLGNLHGGLPFSVIYDAAGEVITYKLGALTMEELNGWVERR
;
A
#
# COMPACT_ATOMS: atom_id res chain seq x y z
N TRP A 1 -2.51 4.09 14.23
CA TRP A 1 -1.13 4.37 13.84
C TRP A 1 -0.05 3.71 14.71
N PRO A 2 -0.37 3.04 15.82
CA PRO A 2 0.66 2.28 16.55
C PRO A 2 1.03 0.97 15.86
N LEU A 3 0.47 0.67 14.70
CA LEU A 3 0.71 -0.56 13.98
C LEU A 3 2.14 -0.67 13.44
N ARG A 4 2.68 -1.87 13.50
CA ARG A 4 3.96 -2.19 12.91
C ARG A 4 3.91 -3.59 12.32
N PHE A 5 4.60 -3.78 11.21
CA PHE A 5 4.59 -5.04 10.47
C PHE A 5 6.00 -5.38 10.03
N GLU A 6 6.29 -6.67 9.92
CA GLU A 6 7.59 -7.12 9.42
C GLU A 6 7.74 -6.80 7.94
N ARG A 7 8.96 -6.44 7.55
CA ARG A 7 9.34 -6.30 6.14
C ARG A 7 9.82 -7.63 5.61
N PRO A 8 9.62 -7.92 4.31
CA PRO A 8 10.07 -9.20 3.72
C PRO A 8 11.57 -9.44 3.86
N GLN A 9 12.38 -8.39 3.84
CA GLN A 9 13.84 -8.49 3.90
C GLN A 9 14.39 -8.30 5.31
N GLY A 10 13.52 -8.22 6.32
CA GLY A 10 13.91 -8.00 7.70
C GLY A 10 13.61 -6.58 8.17
N GLY A 11 13.53 -6.41 9.48
CA GLY A 11 13.14 -5.15 10.08
C GLY A 11 11.64 -4.95 10.07
N GLU A 12 11.21 -3.79 10.48
CA GLU A 12 9.79 -3.46 10.61
C GLU A 12 9.43 -2.18 9.88
N LEU A 13 8.21 -2.11 9.37
CA LEU A 13 7.59 -0.89 8.92
C LEU A 13 6.69 -0.40 10.05
N VAL A 14 7.00 0.77 10.60
CA VAL A 14 6.24 1.39 11.68
C VAL A 14 5.35 2.46 11.07
N PHE A 15 4.03 2.27 11.14
CA PHE A 15 3.09 3.17 10.47
C PHE A 15 3.15 4.60 10.98
N ALA A 16 3.47 4.79 12.26
CA ALA A 16 3.62 6.15 12.81
C ALA A 16 4.68 6.97 12.05
N GLU A 17 5.68 6.31 11.47
CA GLU A 17 6.72 6.99 10.71
C GLU A 17 6.24 7.48 9.34
N LEU A 18 5.08 7.00 8.88
CA LEU A 18 4.50 7.41 7.61
C LEU A 18 3.63 8.67 7.74
N ARG A 19 3.32 9.09 8.96
CA ARG A 19 2.52 10.30 9.18
C ARG A 19 3.30 11.55 8.77
N GLY A 20 2.55 12.59 8.44
CA GLY A 20 3.14 13.85 8.00
C GLY A 20 3.14 14.01 6.49
N ARG A 21 2.84 12.92 5.76
CA ARG A 21 2.71 12.92 4.31
C ARG A 21 1.44 12.16 3.93
N PRO A 22 0.73 12.60 2.89
CA PRO A 22 -0.41 11.81 2.40
C PRO A 22 0.05 10.43 1.95
N LEU A 23 -0.79 9.43 2.15
CA LEU A 23 -0.41 8.03 1.96
C LEU A 23 -1.47 7.26 1.18
N VAL A 24 -1.00 6.47 0.22
CA VAL A 24 -1.79 5.41 -0.41
C VAL A 24 -1.33 4.10 0.21
N LEU A 25 -2.18 3.49 1.03
CA LEU A 25 -1.91 2.19 1.62
C LEU A 25 -2.58 1.13 0.76
N ASN A 26 -1.77 0.29 0.12
CA ASN A 26 -2.25 -0.70 -0.83
C ASN A 26 -2.16 -2.10 -0.24
N PHE A 27 -3.30 -2.77 -0.09
CA PHE A 27 -3.35 -4.17 0.32
C PHE A 27 -3.29 -5.04 -0.93
N TRP A 28 -2.34 -5.97 -0.98
CA TRP A 28 -2.05 -6.75 -2.17
C TRP A 28 -1.55 -8.15 -1.83
N ALA A 29 -1.39 -8.99 -2.85
CA ALA A 29 -0.81 -10.31 -2.68
C ALA A 29 -0.16 -10.75 -4.00
N THR A 30 0.83 -11.63 -3.92
CA THR A 30 1.53 -12.14 -5.10
C THR A 30 0.64 -13.03 -5.97
N TRP A 31 -0.39 -13.63 -5.36
CA TRP A 31 -1.35 -14.51 -6.06
C TRP A 31 -2.53 -13.75 -6.66
N CYS A 32 -2.50 -12.46 -6.64
CA CYS A 32 -3.58 -11.58 -7.12
C CYS A 32 -3.12 -10.86 -8.39
N PRO A 33 -3.56 -11.29 -9.60
CA PRO A 33 -3.09 -10.67 -10.84
C PRO A 33 -3.32 -9.16 -10.95
N PRO A 34 -4.50 -8.61 -10.62
CA PRO A 34 -4.67 -7.16 -10.68
C PRO A 34 -3.74 -6.40 -9.72
N CYS A 35 -3.42 -6.99 -8.56
CA CYS A 35 -2.48 -6.41 -7.61
C CYS A 35 -1.09 -6.28 -8.25
N VAL A 36 -0.63 -7.35 -8.87
CA VAL A 36 0.69 -7.40 -9.50
C VAL A 36 0.75 -6.42 -10.68
N GLU A 37 -0.30 -6.33 -11.46
CA GLU A 37 -0.35 -5.41 -12.61
C GLU A 37 -0.30 -3.95 -12.18
N GLU A 38 -0.83 -3.64 -11.01
CA GLU A 38 -0.89 -2.29 -10.47
C GLU A 38 0.47 -1.80 -9.93
N MET A 39 1.32 -2.71 -9.49
CA MET A 39 2.56 -2.39 -8.77
C MET A 39 3.50 -1.43 -9.52
N PRO A 40 3.79 -1.62 -10.82
CA PRO A 40 4.69 -0.69 -11.52
C PRO A 40 4.16 0.74 -11.55
N MET A 41 2.85 0.89 -11.71
CA MET A 41 2.22 2.21 -11.72
C MET A 41 2.32 2.88 -10.36
N LEU A 42 2.03 2.13 -9.29
CA LEU A 42 2.15 2.64 -7.92
C LEU A 42 3.57 3.08 -7.62
N ASP A 43 4.55 2.31 -8.09
CA ASP A 43 5.94 2.65 -7.88
C ASP A 43 6.36 3.91 -8.62
N ARG A 44 5.91 4.06 -9.88
CA ARG A 44 6.16 5.30 -10.63
C ARG A 44 5.54 6.50 -9.93
N PHE A 45 4.31 6.36 -9.44
CA PHE A 45 3.65 7.42 -8.70
C PHE A 45 4.45 7.80 -7.44
N HIS A 46 4.85 6.80 -6.67
CA HIS A 46 5.63 7.02 -5.44
C HIS A 46 6.93 7.77 -5.72
N ARG A 47 7.68 7.33 -6.73
CA ARG A 47 8.96 7.95 -7.07
C ARG A 47 8.82 9.39 -7.57
N ALA A 48 7.72 9.69 -8.24
CA ALA A 48 7.49 11.01 -8.80
C ALA A 48 7.13 12.08 -7.77
N GLN A 49 6.72 11.70 -6.57
CA GLN A 49 6.20 12.64 -5.57
C GLN A 49 7.25 13.35 -4.72
N GLY A 50 8.48 12.84 -4.69
CA GLY A 50 9.52 13.41 -3.87
C GLY A 50 9.33 13.17 -2.37
N LYS A 51 10.19 13.78 -1.56
CA LYS A 51 10.26 13.51 -0.12
C LYS A 51 9.07 14.02 0.67
N ASP A 52 8.47 15.11 0.25
CA ASP A 52 7.42 15.79 1.01
C ASP A 52 6.03 15.61 0.41
N GLY A 53 5.96 14.90 -0.71
CA GLY A 53 4.70 14.65 -1.40
C GLY A 53 4.02 13.37 -0.94
N TRP A 54 3.13 12.88 -1.78
CA TRP A 54 2.43 11.62 -1.55
C TRP A 54 3.41 10.45 -1.49
N GLN A 55 3.06 9.45 -0.71
CA GLN A 55 3.83 8.22 -0.62
C GLN A 55 2.90 7.02 -0.75
N VAL A 56 3.48 5.88 -1.13
CA VAL A 56 2.77 4.61 -1.21
C VAL A 56 3.40 3.65 -0.21
N ALA A 57 2.60 2.81 0.40
CA ALA A 57 3.09 1.68 1.19
C ALA A 57 2.25 0.46 0.82
N GLY A 58 2.87 -0.69 0.64
CA GLY A 58 2.18 -1.93 0.32
C GLY A 58 2.13 -2.84 1.53
N LEU A 59 0.95 -3.37 1.81
CA LEU A 59 0.74 -4.30 2.91
C LEU A 59 0.31 -5.64 2.32
N ALA A 60 1.21 -6.62 2.33
CA ALA A 60 0.97 -7.89 1.66
C ALA A 60 0.14 -8.83 2.52
N ILE A 61 -0.97 -9.31 1.98
CA ILE A 61 -1.76 -10.39 2.59
C ILE A 61 -1.21 -11.69 2.01
N ASP A 62 -0.01 -12.04 2.47
CA ASP A 62 0.78 -13.12 1.90
C ASP A 62 1.89 -13.48 2.88
N SER A 63 2.60 -14.57 2.62
CA SER A 63 3.73 -14.97 3.43
C SER A 63 5.04 -14.37 2.89
N ALA A 64 6.07 -14.39 3.72
CA ALA A 64 7.33 -13.70 3.45
C ALA A 64 8.04 -14.21 2.20
N GLU A 65 8.10 -15.53 2.03
CA GLU A 65 8.89 -16.11 0.95
C GLU A 65 8.39 -15.76 -0.45
N PRO A 66 7.09 -15.93 -0.77
CA PRO A 66 6.58 -15.50 -2.07
C PRO A 66 6.78 -14.00 -2.33
N VAL A 67 6.61 -13.18 -1.29
CA VAL A 67 6.79 -11.72 -1.42
C VAL A 67 8.26 -11.41 -1.73
N ARG A 68 9.20 -12.03 -1.03
CA ARG A 68 10.63 -11.84 -1.29
C ARG A 68 10.99 -12.24 -2.72
N GLU A 69 10.50 -13.37 -3.18
CA GLU A 69 10.76 -13.84 -4.54
C GLU A 69 10.18 -12.89 -5.58
N PHE A 70 8.98 -12.41 -5.33
CA PHE A 70 8.32 -11.45 -6.23
C PHE A 70 9.13 -10.16 -6.33
N LEU A 71 9.53 -9.59 -5.19
CA LEU A 71 10.27 -8.33 -5.16
C LEU A 71 11.68 -8.44 -5.73
N ALA A 72 12.27 -9.64 -5.70
CA ALA A 72 13.56 -9.88 -6.33
C ALA A 72 13.46 -9.76 -7.85
N ARG A 73 12.32 -10.15 -8.42
CA ARG A 73 12.07 -10.07 -9.87
C ARG A 73 11.44 -8.73 -10.29
N HIS A 74 10.67 -8.11 -9.40
CA HIS A 74 9.93 -6.89 -9.67
C HIS A 74 10.15 -5.90 -8.54
N PRO A 75 11.35 -5.32 -8.41
CA PRO A 75 11.66 -4.42 -7.31
C PRO A 75 10.84 -3.13 -7.37
N VAL A 76 10.45 -2.63 -6.20
CA VAL A 76 9.77 -1.34 -6.06
C VAL A 76 10.49 -0.53 -4.99
N GLU A 77 10.35 0.79 -5.05
CA GLU A 77 10.96 1.68 -4.07
C GLU A 77 10.05 2.00 -2.89
N PHE A 78 8.73 1.89 -3.06
CA PHE A 78 7.85 2.13 -1.92
C PHE A 78 7.97 0.96 -0.92
N PRO A 79 7.81 1.26 0.38
CA PRO A 79 7.98 0.22 1.39
C PRO A 79 6.90 -0.85 1.31
N ILE A 80 7.32 -2.09 1.54
CA ILE A 80 6.45 -3.26 1.56
C ILE A 80 6.54 -3.87 2.95
N ALA A 81 5.40 -4.23 3.52
CA ALA A 81 5.33 -4.96 4.79
C ALA A 81 4.42 -6.17 4.65
N LEU A 82 4.53 -7.09 5.59
CA LEU A 82 3.80 -8.35 5.61
C LEU A 82 2.71 -8.28 6.68
N ALA A 83 1.48 -8.54 6.30
CA ALA A 83 0.37 -8.60 7.25
C ALA A 83 -0.22 -10.01 7.39
N GLY A 84 -0.03 -10.85 6.36
CA GLY A 84 -0.61 -12.19 6.37
C GLY A 84 -2.12 -12.17 6.54
N ALA A 85 -2.66 -13.16 7.22
CA ALA A 85 -4.09 -13.23 7.48
C ALA A 85 -4.60 -12.08 8.35
N HIS A 86 -3.73 -11.50 9.19
CA HIS A 86 -4.09 -10.36 10.03
C HIS A 86 -4.47 -9.14 9.18
N GLY A 87 -3.87 -9.02 8.00
CA GLY A 87 -4.18 -7.94 7.06
C GLY A 87 -5.62 -7.95 6.57
N VAL A 88 -6.24 -9.12 6.49
CA VAL A 88 -7.66 -9.23 6.10
C VAL A 88 -8.55 -8.49 7.11
N ALA A 89 -8.30 -8.71 8.41
CA ALA A 89 -9.06 -8.05 9.46
C ALA A 89 -8.85 -6.53 9.45
N ILE A 90 -7.60 -6.10 9.21
CA ILE A 90 -7.29 -4.67 9.13
C ILE A 90 -8.01 -4.04 7.93
N ALA A 91 -7.92 -4.67 6.76
CA ALA A 91 -8.59 -4.16 5.56
C ALA A 91 -10.10 -4.08 5.76
N ARG A 92 -10.69 -5.09 6.42
CA ARG A 92 -12.12 -5.09 6.72
C ARG A 92 -12.51 -3.92 7.60
N SER A 93 -11.71 -3.62 8.61
CA SER A 93 -11.98 -2.48 9.50
C SER A 93 -11.90 -1.14 8.77
N LEU A 94 -11.21 -1.09 7.64
CA LEU A 94 -11.04 0.12 6.83
C LEU A 94 -12.05 0.21 5.67
N GLY A 95 -12.95 -0.75 5.54
CA GLY A 95 -14.02 -0.70 4.55
C GLY A 95 -14.10 -1.87 3.59
N ASN A 96 -13.11 -2.76 3.57
CA ASN A 96 -13.12 -3.90 2.66
C ASN A 96 -13.90 -5.07 3.26
N LEU A 97 -15.22 -5.00 3.16
CA LEU A 97 -16.11 -5.97 3.78
C LEU A 97 -16.08 -7.36 3.14
N HIS A 98 -15.68 -7.43 1.87
CA HIS A 98 -15.71 -8.69 1.10
C HIS A 98 -14.33 -9.32 0.89
N GLY A 99 -13.28 -8.67 1.37
CA GLY A 99 -11.92 -9.23 1.29
C GLY A 99 -11.29 -9.23 -0.10
N GLY A 100 -11.86 -8.52 -1.06
CA GLY A 100 -11.29 -8.44 -2.41
C GLY A 100 -9.98 -7.66 -2.45
N LEU A 101 -9.11 -8.00 -3.40
CA LEU A 101 -7.83 -7.32 -3.63
C LEU A 101 -7.71 -6.94 -5.10
N PRO A 102 -6.96 -5.90 -5.42
CA PRO A 102 -6.30 -4.97 -4.51
C PRO A 102 -7.31 -4.07 -3.79
N PHE A 103 -6.92 -3.58 -2.63
CA PHE A 103 -7.72 -2.63 -1.86
C PHE A 103 -6.78 -1.54 -1.36
N SER A 104 -7.15 -0.30 -1.59
CA SER A 104 -6.32 0.83 -1.19
C SER A 104 -7.08 1.80 -0.32
N VAL A 105 -6.40 2.32 0.69
CA VAL A 105 -6.92 3.35 1.58
C VAL A 105 -6.07 4.60 1.41
N ILE A 106 -6.73 5.72 1.28
CA ILE A 106 -6.09 7.00 1.03
C ILE A 106 -6.16 7.84 2.29
N TYR A 107 -5.00 8.24 2.81
CA TYR A 107 -4.88 9.03 4.03
C TYR A 107 -4.32 10.41 3.71
N ASP A 108 -4.78 11.41 4.45
CA ASP A 108 -4.16 12.73 4.39
C ASP A 108 -2.90 12.78 5.27
N ALA A 109 -2.21 13.91 5.27
CA ALA A 109 -0.96 14.06 6.01
C ALA A 109 -1.14 13.93 7.53
N ALA A 110 -2.34 14.18 8.03
CA ALA A 110 -2.66 14.02 9.45
C ALA A 110 -2.93 12.56 9.83
N GLY A 111 -3.00 11.66 8.85
CA GLY A 111 -3.26 10.25 9.08
C GLY A 111 -4.73 9.90 9.11
N GLU A 112 -5.59 10.77 8.61
CA GLU A 112 -7.02 10.51 8.54
C GLU A 112 -7.41 9.97 7.18
N VAL A 113 -8.37 9.04 7.15
CA VAL A 113 -8.85 8.43 5.92
C VAL A 113 -9.62 9.45 5.09
N ILE A 114 -9.19 9.65 3.84
CA ILE A 114 -9.91 10.48 2.87
C ILE A 114 -10.95 9.63 2.14
N THR A 115 -10.51 8.47 1.63
CA THR A 115 -11.36 7.56 0.88
C THR A 115 -10.68 6.19 0.75
N TYR A 116 -11.36 5.26 0.13
CA TYR A 116 -10.77 3.96 -0.21
C TYR A 116 -11.24 3.52 -1.59
N LYS A 117 -10.52 2.57 -2.17
CA LYS A 117 -10.85 2.01 -3.48
C LYS A 117 -10.72 0.49 -3.42
N LEU A 118 -11.78 -0.21 -3.79
CA LEU A 118 -11.72 -1.64 -4.02
C LEU A 118 -11.47 -1.87 -5.51
N GLY A 119 -10.44 -2.65 -5.82
CA GLY A 119 -9.98 -2.84 -7.19
C GLY A 119 -8.76 -1.99 -7.52
N ALA A 120 -8.22 -2.19 -8.70
CA ALA A 120 -7.00 -1.50 -9.12
C ALA A 120 -7.21 0.00 -9.29
N LEU A 121 -6.21 0.76 -8.88
CA LEU A 121 -6.17 2.20 -9.05
C LEU A 121 -5.70 2.54 -10.46
N THR A 122 -6.04 3.74 -10.92
CA THR A 122 -5.51 4.29 -12.16
C THR A 122 -4.65 5.50 -11.83
N MET A 123 -3.74 5.83 -12.74
CA MET A 123 -2.91 7.03 -12.57
C MET A 123 -3.77 8.29 -12.52
N GLU A 124 -4.87 8.30 -13.27
CA GLU A 124 -5.81 9.42 -13.25
C GLU A 124 -6.42 9.63 -11.88
N GLU A 125 -6.83 8.54 -11.21
CA GLU A 125 -7.36 8.62 -9.85
C GLU A 125 -6.31 9.17 -8.87
N LEU A 126 -5.09 8.67 -8.95
CA LEU A 126 -4.00 9.12 -8.09
C LEU A 126 -3.71 10.60 -8.29
N ASN A 127 -3.59 11.04 -9.54
CA ASN A 127 -3.34 12.44 -9.86
C ASN A 127 -4.50 13.33 -9.39
N GLY A 128 -5.72 12.83 -9.46
CA GLY A 128 -6.89 13.55 -8.97
C GLY A 128 -6.81 13.88 -7.49
N TRP A 129 -6.32 12.93 -6.67
CA TRP A 129 -6.16 13.19 -5.25
C TRP A 129 -5.04 14.18 -4.97
N VAL A 130 -3.93 14.10 -5.70
CA VAL A 130 -2.82 15.05 -5.57
C VAL A 130 -3.30 16.47 -5.86
N GLU A 131 -4.10 16.65 -6.90
CA GLU A 131 -4.60 17.98 -7.30
C GLU A 131 -5.59 18.57 -6.31
N ARG A 132 -6.27 17.75 -5.53
CA ARG A 132 -7.27 18.21 -4.55
C ARG A 132 -6.67 18.73 -3.25
N ARG A 133 -5.39 18.59 -3.06
CA ARG A 133 -4.74 19.00 -1.82
C ARG A 133 -4.51 20.50 -1.76
#